data_4028fdcf4f1c621bf5b2a805c77fbdd8
#
_entry.id   4028fdcf4f1c621bf5b2a805c77fbdd8
#
_cell.length_a   1.000
_cell.length_b   1.000
_cell.length_c   1.000
_cell.angle_alpha   90.00
_cell.angle_beta   90.00
_cell.angle_gamma   90.00
#
_symmetry.space_group_name_H-M   'P 1'
#
loop_
_entity.id
_entity.type
_entity.pdbx_description
1 polymer ?
#
loop_
_entity_poly.entity_id
_entity_poly.type
_entity_poly.pdbx_seq_one_letter_code
_entity_poly.pdbx_strand_id
1 'polypeptide(L)'
;MNNISIAQMKAYLKLVMQMETDLYSSKLLVSKISSRIDTLKNQPYYTIDDYVEDTLETNKRINILKQIPWWVYLYFIFTIPSLGIAYTQSKTLFVAAFFVYLALFALLVIICLAKKRRRKKNQAILNAAYRKTFDDSKVKKEYNDLIIANYNVQLNEALNANSIAKNNLIRIYSENILPPAYRNFVAATTMYQWLEYGICTKIYGHGGLLDRYDNELKYGKIIGSLDEINSKLDDVVSNQSMLLDKIEYSNQIAEKTYQSVQNIEASNEKLLKNTANIEKNTNIIAMETRYQTRMQQYSYYQNLYY
;
A
#
# COMPACT_ATOMS: atom_id res chain seq x y z
N MET A 1 32.26 -51.10 -9.73
CA MET A 1 32.44 -49.64 -9.97
C MET A 1 32.68 -49.49 -11.46
N ASN A 2 31.77 -48.79 -12.15
CA ASN A 2 31.91 -48.54 -13.59
C ASN A 2 33.18 -47.70 -13.81
N ASN A 3 34.04 -48.11 -14.77
CA ASN A 3 35.21 -47.33 -15.18
C ASN A 3 34.72 -46.04 -15.88
N ILE A 4 34.41 -45.01 -15.11
CA ILE A 4 34.01 -43.72 -15.62
C ILE A 4 35.24 -42.98 -16.14
N SER A 5 35.22 -42.51 -17.37
CA SER A 5 36.29 -41.67 -17.93
C SER A 5 36.34 -40.30 -17.31
N ILE A 6 37.49 -39.63 -17.37
CA ILE A 6 37.65 -38.25 -16.90
C ILE A 6 36.65 -37.28 -17.59
N ALA A 7 36.44 -37.48 -18.89
CA ALA A 7 35.49 -36.66 -19.66
C ALA A 7 34.03 -36.83 -19.15
N GLN A 8 33.64 -38.07 -18.85
CA GLN A 8 32.31 -38.35 -18.27
C GLN A 8 32.19 -37.79 -16.87
N MET A 9 33.21 -37.88 -16.02
CA MET A 9 33.21 -37.30 -14.68
C MET A 9 33.12 -35.78 -14.74
N LYS A 10 33.84 -35.08 -15.63
CA LYS A 10 33.73 -33.64 -15.84
C LYS A 10 32.32 -33.24 -16.26
N ALA A 11 31.71 -33.94 -17.22
CA ALA A 11 30.35 -33.70 -17.65
C ALA A 11 29.34 -33.88 -16.50
N TYR A 12 29.49 -34.95 -15.72
CA TYR A 12 28.66 -35.21 -14.54
C TYR A 12 28.79 -34.11 -13.48
N LEU A 13 30.01 -33.73 -13.11
CA LEU A 13 30.26 -32.67 -12.10
C LEU A 13 29.70 -31.32 -12.56
N LYS A 14 29.86 -30.99 -13.84
CA LYS A 14 29.27 -29.77 -14.42
C LYS A 14 27.73 -29.78 -14.29
N LEU A 15 27.10 -30.93 -14.55
CA LEU A 15 25.65 -31.07 -14.42
C LEU A 15 25.21 -30.96 -12.95
N VAL A 16 25.93 -31.56 -12.02
CA VAL A 16 25.70 -31.45 -10.57
C VAL A 16 25.78 -29.99 -10.13
N MET A 17 26.83 -29.26 -10.53
CA MET A 17 27.01 -27.85 -10.23
C MET A 17 25.82 -27.01 -10.71
N GLN A 18 25.35 -27.25 -11.93
CA GLN A 18 24.21 -26.54 -12.50
C GLN A 18 22.95 -26.84 -11.69
N MET A 19 22.64 -28.09 -11.36
CA MET A 19 21.46 -28.47 -10.60
C MET A 19 21.49 -27.95 -9.15
N GLU A 20 22.64 -27.93 -8.50
CA GLU A 20 22.82 -27.34 -7.17
C GLU A 20 22.61 -25.82 -7.23
N THR A 21 23.12 -25.15 -8.27
CA THR A 21 22.88 -23.70 -8.49
C THR A 21 21.41 -23.40 -8.70
N ASP A 22 20.72 -24.18 -9.55
CA ASP A 22 19.28 -24.03 -9.82
C ASP A 22 18.46 -24.22 -8.54
N LEU A 23 18.81 -25.22 -7.71
CA LEU A 23 18.15 -25.45 -6.43
C LEU A 23 18.37 -24.31 -5.44
N TYR A 24 19.60 -23.81 -5.35
CA TYR A 24 19.93 -22.66 -4.47
C TYR A 24 19.18 -21.41 -4.92
N SER A 25 19.19 -21.11 -6.22
CA SER A 25 18.55 -19.93 -6.79
C SER A 25 17.04 -19.95 -6.57
N SER A 26 16.39 -21.09 -6.81
CA SER A 26 14.95 -21.22 -6.60
C SER A 26 14.55 -21.09 -5.12
N LYS A 27 15.35 -21.62 -4.19
CA LYS A 27 15.13 -21.44 -2.74
C LYS A 27 15.23 -19.97 -2.32
N LEU A 28 16.23 -19.26 -2.84
CA LEU A 28 16.41 -17.83 -2.52
C LEU A 28 15.25 -17.00 -3.07
N LEU A 29 14.78 -17.29 -4.29
CA LEU A 29 13.62 -16.62 -4.89
C LEU A 29 12.36 -16.83 -4.05
N VAL A 30 12.07 -18.07 -3.64
CA VAL A 30 10.95 -18.42 -2.76
C VAL A 30 11.03 -17.61 -1.46
N SER A 31 12.20 -17.56 -0.82
CA SER A 31 12.39 -16.82 0.44
C SER A 31 12.13 -15.33 0.28
N LYS A 32 12.64 -14.71 -0.78
CA LYS A 32 12.47 -13.27 -1.06
C LYS A 32 11.01 -12.92 -1.36
N ILE A 33 10.32 -13.70 -2.20
CA ILE A 33 8.90 -13.48 -2.52
C ILE A 33 8.06 -13.64 -1.25
N SER A 34 8.28 -14.68 -0.45
CA SER A 34 7.56 -14.89 0.81
C SER A 34 7.74 -13.72 1.76
N SER A 35 8.97 -13.25 1.95
CA SER A 35 9.27 -12.08 2.81
C SER A 35 8.55 -10.82 2.32
N ARG A 36 8.44 -10.61 1.00
CA ARG A 36 7.73 -9.46 0.44
C ARG A 36 6.22 -9.54 0.68
N ILE A 37 5.63 -10.74 0.50
CA ILE A 37 4.22 -10.98 0.82
C ILE A 37 3.95 -10.68 2.30
N ASP A 38 4.80 -11.15 3.21
CA ASP A 38 4.65 -10.92 4.64
C ASP A 38 4.75 -9.43 4.99
N THR A 39 5.67 -8.70 4.35
CA THR A 39 5.79 -7.25 4.53
C THR A 39 4.51 -6.52 4.10
N LEU A 40 3.91 -6.90 2.97
CA LEU A 40 2.67 -6.30 2.47
C LEU A 40 1.47 -6.64 3.36
N LYS A 41 1.37 -7.88 3.86
CA LYS A 41 0.30 -8.31 4.77
C LYS A 41 0.33 -7.59 6.11
N ASN A 42 1.53 -7.28 6.61
CA ASN A 42 1.72 -6.65 7.92
C ASN A 42 1.68 -5.11 7.88
N GLN A 43 1.35 -4.49 6.73
CA GLN A 43 1.17 -3.04 6.66
C GLN A 43 -0.05 -2.59 7.47
N PRO A 44 0.10 -1.57 8.33
CA PRO A 44 -1.05 -1.02 9.04
C PRO A 44 -1.96 -0.25 8.07
N TYR A 45 -3.26 -0.46 8.20
CA TYR A 45 -4.29 0.27 7.47
C TYR A 45 -5.20 0.99 8.47
N TYR A 46 -5.69 2.17 8.07
CA TYR A 46 -6.71 2.88 8.83
C TYR A 46 -8.05 2.15 8.70
N THR A 47 -8.53 1.58 9.80
CA THR A 47 -9.71 0.72 9.82
C THR A 47 -11.01 1.52 10.02
N ILE A 48 -12.15 0.85 9.84
CA ILE A 48 -13.45 1.44 10.13
C ILE A 48 -13.59 1.75 11.63
N ASP A 49 -12.98 0.96 12.48
CA ASP A 49 -12.99 1.17 13.93
C ASP A 49 -12.22 2.42 14.32
N ASP A 50 -11.04 2.65 13.71
CA ASP A 50 -10.26 3.89 13.89
C ASP A 50 -11.06 5.11 13.42
N TYR A 51 -11.76 5.01 12.27
CA TYR A 51 -12.64 6.07 11.78
C TYR A 51 -13.79 6.38 12.75
N VAL A 52 -14.43 5.35 13.29
CA VAL A 52 -15.53 5.49 14.26
C VAL A 52 -15.01 6.09 15.56
N GLU A 53 -13.87 5.65 16.07
CA GLU A 53 -13.26 6.17 17.28
C GLU A 53 -12.89 7.64 17.14
N ASP A 54 -12.22 8.04 16.07
CA ASP A 54 -11.87 9.43 15.77
C ASP A 54 -13.10 10.34 15.65
N THR A 55 -14.15 9.85 15.00
CA THR A 55 -15.41 10.63 14.87
C THR A 55 -16.18 10.73 16.19
N LEU A 56 -16.16 9.69 17.03
CA LEU A 56 -16.76 9.72 18.37
C LEU A 56 -16.01 10.67 19.31
N GLU A 57 -14.68 10.66 19.27
CA GLU A 57 -13.87 11.55 20.10
C GLU A 57 -14.11 13.02 19.74
N THR A 58 -14.19 13.35 18.45
CA THR A 58 -14.54 14.71 18.00
C THR A 58 -15.94 15.11 18.43
N ASN A 59 -16.91 14.21 18.44
CA ASN A 59 -18.27 14.48 18.89
C ASN A 59 -18.36 14.67 20.42
N LYS A 60 -17.62 13.91 21.22
CA LYS A 60 -17.56 14.09 22.70
C LYS A 60 -17.04 15.46 23.11
N ARG A 61 -16.13 16.05 22.36
CA ARG A 61 -15.57 17.40 22.62
C ARG A 61 -16.57 18.55 22.44
N ILE A 62 -17.77 18.28 21.88
CA ILE A 62 -18.81 19.31 21.57
C ILE A 62 -19.90 19.36 22.61
N ASN A 63 -19.77 18.76 23.76
CA ASN A 63 -20.81 18.83 24.80
C ASN A 63 -21.00 20.27 25.27
N ILE A 64 -22.10 20.91 24.76
CA ILE A 64 -22.35 22.36 24.71
C ILE A 64 -22.54 22.95 26.10
N LEU A 65 -23.06 22.18 27.06
CA LEU A 65 -23.39 22.66 28.39
C LEU A 65 -22.16 22.93 29.28
N LYS A 66 -21.02 22.27 29.04
CA LYS A 66 -19.77 22.53 29.77
C LYS A 66 -18.99 23.78 29.26
N GLN A 67 -19.47 24.46 28.22
CA GLN A 67 -18.73 25.53 27.54
C GLN A 67 -19.36 26.92 27.60
N ILE A 68 -20.42 27.08 28.40
CA ILE A 68 -20.85 28.44 28.74
C ILE A 68 -19.77 28.98 29.68
N PRO A 69 -19.02 30.03 29.29
CA PRO A 69 -17.98 30.57 30.16
C PRO A 69 -18.62 30.98 31.48
N TRP A 70 -18.00 30.65 32.60
CA TRP A 70 -18.48 30.93 33.93
C TRP A 70 -18.81 32.43 34.16
N TRP A 71 -18.14 33.32 33.43
CA TRP A 71 -18.41 34.77 33.46
C TRP A 71 -19.79 35.15 32.91
N VAL A 72 -20.42 34.30 32.06
CA VAL A 72 -21.82 34.50 31.63
C VAL A 72 -22.77 34.32 32.81
N TYR A 73 -22.50 33.35 33.66
CA TYR A 73 -23.29 33.18 34.91
C TYR A 73 -23.07 34.37 35.87
N LEU A 74 -21.82 34.86 36.00
CA LEU A 74 -21.51 36.04 36.78
C LEU A 74 -22.24 37.28 36.23
N TYR A 75 -22.34 37.43 34.93
CA TYR A 75 -23.09 38.52 34.31
C TYR A 75 -24.55 38.53 34.77
N PHE A 76 -25.24 37.38 34.78
CA PHE A 76 -26.60 37.26 35.29
C PHE A 76 -26.71 37.56 36.79
N ILE A 77 -25.75 37.12 37.61
CA ILE A 77 -25.75 37.31 39.05
C ILE A 77 -25.61 38.80 39.38
N PHE A 78 -24.81 39.58 38.68
CA PHE A 78 -24.58 40.98 38.95
C PHE A 78 -25.60 41.93 38.29
N THR A 79 -26.18 41.54 37.16
CA THR A 79 -27.09 42.43 36.42
C THR A 79 -28.53 42.39 36.97
N ILE A 80 -29.00 41.28 37.49
CA ILE A 80 -30.37 41.21 38.09
C ILE A 80 -30.52 42.11 39.30
N PRO A 81 -29.60 42.14 40.29
CA PRO A 81 -29.70 43.08 41.41
C PRO A 81 -29.56 44.55 41.02
N SER A 82 -28.70 44.86 40.02
CA SER A 82 -28.52 46.26 39.55
C SER A 82 -29.76 46.84 38.90
N LEU A 83 -30.56 46.03 38.19
CA LEU A 83 -31.85 46.38 37.66
C LEU A 83 -32.87 46.68 38.78
N GLY A 84 -32.83 45.90 39.87
CA GLY A 84 -33.66 46.15 41.06
C GLY A 84 -33.35 47.50 41.72
N ILE A 85 -32.07 47.88 41.83
CA ILE A 85 -31.66 49.18 42.39
C ILE A 85 -32.07 50.34 41.48
N ALA A 86 -31.95 50.20 40.15
CA ALA A 86 -32.36 51.22 39.18
C ALA A 86 -33.89 51.48 39.23
N TYR A 87 -34.69 50.44 39.50
CA TYR A 87 -36.14 50.57 39.64
C TYR A 87 -36.57 51.47 40.86
N THR A 88 -35.80 51.37 41.95
CA THR A 88 -36.09 52.14 43.16
C THR A 88 -35.70 53.62 43.06
N GLN A 89 -34.75 53.99 42.18
CA GLN A 89 -34.25 55.33 42.02
C GLN A 89 -35.06 56.17 41.01
N SER A 90 -35.41 55.64 39.87
CA SER A 90 -36.18 56.35 38.83
C SER A 90 -36.73 55.42 37.78
N LYS A 91 -38.02 55.58 37.41
CA LYS A 91 -38.63 54.77 36.33
C LYS A 91 -37.96 54.94 34.96
N THR A 92 -37.44 56.10 34.66
CA THR A 92 -36.78 56.46 33.41
C THR A 92 -35.38 55.74 33.32
N LEU A 93 -34.63 55.77 34.42
CA LEU A 93 -33.35 55.06 34.53
C LEU A 93 -33.49 53.51 34.39
N PHE A 94 -34.57 52.98 34.98
CA PHE A 94 -34.88 51.55 34.85
C PHE A 94 -35.12 51.11 33.39
N VAL A 95 -35.95 51.92 32.65
CA VAL A 95 -36.24 51.61 31.24
C VAL A 95 -35.00 51.70 30.38
N ALA A 96 -34.14 52.72 30.57
CA ALA A 96 -32.86 52.80 29.84
C ALA A 96 -31.93 51.63 30.16
N ALA A 97 -31.78 51.28 31.45
CA ALA A 97 -30.93 50.10 31.85
C ALA A 97 -31.47 48.79 31.30
N PHE A 98 -32.77 48.61 31.23
CA PHE A 98 -33.39 47.40 30.66
C PHE A 98 -33.10 47.27 29.18
N PHE A 99 -33.17 48.33 28.37
CA PHE A 99 -32.83 48.28 26.95
C PHE A 99 -31.34 47.98 26.72
N VAL A 100 -30.41 48.54 27.50
CA VAL A 100 -29.00 48.25 27.45
C VAL A 100 -28.74 46.77 27.77
N TYR A 101 -29.40 46.23 28.81
CA TYR A 101 -29.32 44.84 29.19
C TYR A 101 -29.79 43.91 28.05
N LEU A 102 -30.92 44.25 27.43
CA LEU A 102 -31.50 43.46 26.34
C LEU A 102 -30.59 43.45 25.09
N ALA A 103 -29.97 44.60 24.79
CA ALA A 103 -28.99 44.71 23.70
C ALA A 103 -27.73 43.87 23.96
N LEU A 104 -27.18 43.92 25.18
CA LEU A 104 -26.02 43.09 25.55
C LEU A 104 -26.33 41.58 25.55
N PHE A 105 -27.52 41.20 26.00
CA PHE A 105 -28.00 39.83 25.94
C PHE A 105 -28.11 39.32 24.47
N ALA A 106 -28.72 40.14 23.61
CA ALA A 106 -28.83 39.82 22.18
C ALA A 106 -27.45 39.65 21.55
N LEU A 107 -26.48 40.50 21.87
CA LEU A 107 -25.11 40.42 21.39
C LEU A 107 -24.41 39.11 21.85
N LEU A 108 -24.60 38.73 23.11
CA LEU A 108 -24.10 37.46 23.66
C LEU A 108 -24.68 36.25 22.93
N VAL A 109 -25.99 36.25 22.67
CA VAL A 109 -26.67 35.17 21.91
C VAL A 109 -26.11 35.08 20.50
N ILE A 110 -25.90 36.22 19.82
CA ILE A 110 -25.30 36.26 18.48
C ILE A 110 -23.89 35.66 18.50
N ILE A 111 -23.04 36.03 19.48
CA ILE A 111 -21.69 35.49 19.64
C ILE A 111 -21.73 33.97 19.87
N CYS A 112 -22.63 33.49 20.72
CA CYS A 112 -22.78 32.05 20.98
C CYS A 112 -23.23 31.28 19.73
N LEU A 113 -24.17 31.83 18.97
CA LEU A 113 -24.63 31.22 17.71
C LEU A 113 -23.53 31.21 16.64
N ALA A 114 -22.76 32.29 16.53
CA ALA A 114 -21.63 32.37 15.61
C ALA A 114 -20.52 31.31 15.96
N LYS A 115 -20.18 31.16 17.25
CA LYS A 115 -19.27 30.13 17.73
C LYS A 115 -19.80 28.72 17.43
N LYS A 116 -21.10 28.48 17.64
CA LYS A 116 -21.75 27.18 17.32
C LYS A 116 -21.68 26.86 15.84
N ARG A 117 -21.92 27.85 14.95
CA ARG A 117 -21.81 27.66 13.49
C ARG A 117 -20.39 27.38 13.07
N ARG A 118 -19.38 28.11 13.59
CA ARG A 118 -17.96 27.85 13.33
C ARG A 118 -17.56 26.43 13.74
N ARG A 119 -17.96 25.96 14.92
CA ARG A 119 -17.65 24.62 15.42
C ARG A 119 -18.24 23.52 14.54
N LYS A 120 -19.53 23.64 14.16
CA LYS A 120 -20.16 22.69 13.22
C LYS A 120 -19.45 22.66 11.89
N LYS A 121 -19.00 23.80 11.36
CA LYS A 121 -18.23 23.84 10.11
C LYS A 121 -16.87 23.15 10.25
N ASN A 122 -16.13 23.41 11.33
CA ASN A 122 -14.84 22.78 11.57
C ASN A 122 -14.96 21.27 11.77
N GLN A 123 -16.01 20.82 12.46
CA GLN A 123 -16.29 19.39 12.62
C GLN A 123 -16.63 18.72 11.29
N ALA A 124 -17.42 19.35 10.45
CA ALA A 124 -17.74 18.81 9.12
C ALA A 124 -16.46 18.66 8.26
N ILE A 125 -15.54 19.63 8.33
CA ILE A 125 -14.24 19.57 7.65
C ILE A 125 -13.40 18.41 8.19
N LEU A 126 -13.34 18.23 9.51
CA LEU A 126 -12.56 17.17 10.15
C LEU A 126 -13.12 15.78 9.82
N ASN A 127 -14.44 15.62 9.89
CA ASN A 127 -15.09 14.36 9.49
C ASN A 127 -14.89 14.04 8.01
N ALA A 128 -14.88 15.06 7.14
CA ALA A 128 -14.57 14.85 5.72
C ALA A 128 -13.10 14.43 5.51
N ALA A 129 -12.16 14.98 6.29
CA ALA A 129 -10.77 14.57 6.26
C ALA A 129 -10.58 13.11 6.71
N TYR A 130 -11.19 12.70 7.82
CA TYR A 130 -11.15 11.32 8.30
C TYR A 130 -11.76 10.34 7.29
N ARG A 131 -12.89 10.70 6.68
CA ARG A 131 -13.50 9.88 5.64
C ARG A 131 -12.56 9.72 4.44
N LYS A 132 -11.91 10.79 4.01
CA LYS A 132 -10.92 10.70 2.93
C LYS A 132 -9.76 9.76 3.30
N THR A 133 -9.21 9.87 4.52
CA THR A 133 -8.13 8.98 5.00
C THR A 133 -8.57 7.52 5.01
N PHE A 134 -9.81 7.24 5.40
CA PHE A 134 -10.37 5.88 5.37
C PHE A 134 -10.50 5.36 3.94
N ASP A 135 -11.05 6.18 3.03
CA ASP A 135 -11.23 5.81 1.62
C ASP A 135 -9.86 5.55 0.96
N ASP A 136 -8.86 6.43 1.19
CA ASP A 136 -7.50 6.26 0.69
C ASP A 136 -6.83 4.97 1.25
N SER A 137 -7.06 4.65 2.53
CA SER A 137 -6.55 3.43 3.17
C SER A 137 -7.20 2.17 2.61
N LYS A 138 -8.50 2.20 2.35
CA LYS A 138 -9.25 1.11 1.71
C LYS A 138 -8.70 0.80 0.32
N VAL A 139 -8.51 1.84 -0.49
CA VAL A 139 -7.92 1.75 -1.84
C VAL A 139 -6.52 1.14 -1.78
N LYS A 140 -5.69 1.60 -0.85
CA LYS A 140 -4.34 1.05 -0.65
C LYS A 140 -4.37 -0.42 -0.27
N LYS A 141 -5.32 -0.85 0.57
CA LYS A 141 -5.50 -2.25 0.94
C LYS A 141 -5.88 -3.10 -0.27
N GLU A 142 -6.90 -2.68 -1.04
CA GLU A 142 -7.33 -3.38 -2.26
C GLU A 142 -6.18 -3.52 -3.26
N TYR A 143 -5.38 -2.46 -3.44
CA TYR A 143 -4.19 -2.49 -4.27
C TYR A 143 -3.14 -3.49 -3.76
N ASN A 144 -2.84 -3.50 -2.45
CA ASN A 144 -1.89 -4.45 -1.87
C ASN A 144 -2.39 -5.90 -1.99
N ASP A 145 -3.70 -6.13 -1.87
CA ASP A 145 -4.30 -7.46 -2.05
C ASP A 145 -4.10 -7.97 -3.49
N LEU A 146 -4.21 -7.10 -4.50
CA LEU A 146 -3.91 -7.43 -5.90
C LEU A 146 -2.43 -7.78 -6.11
N ILE A 147 -1.52 -7.00 -5.50
CA ILE A 147 -0.07 -7.28 -5.55
C ILE A 147 0.23 -8.61 -4.87
N ILE A 148 -0.33 -8.88 -3.70
CA ILE A 148 -0.16 -10.14 -2.99
C ILE A 148 -0.67 -11.31 -3.84
N ALA A 149 -1.80 -11.16 -4.53
CA ALA A 149 -2.30 -12.18 -5.44
C ALA A 149 -1.30 -12.49 -6.57
N ASN A 150 -0.69 -11.46 -7.17
CA ASN A 150 0.34 -11.62 -8.19
C ASN A 150 1.61 -12.30 -7.63
N TYR A 151 2.09 -11.88 -6.46
CA TYR A 151 3.22 -12.54 -5.81
C TYR A 151 2.93 -13.99 -5.44
N ASN A 152 1.69 -14.34 -5.07
CA ASN A 152 1.32 -15.72 -4.80
C ASN A 152 1.40 -16.61 -6.06
N VAL A 153 1.05 -16.10 -7.24
CA VAL A 153 1.24 -16.82 -8.51
C VAL A 153 2.73 -17.08 -8.74
N GLN A 154 3.56 -16.05 -8.61
CA GLN A 154 5.01 -16.16 -8.78
C GLN A 154 5.66 -17.09 -7.73
N LEU A 155 5.15 -17.06 -6.49
CA LEU A 155 5.59 -17.98 -5.44
C LEU A 155 5.30 -19.43 -5.80
N ASN A 156 4.13 -19.71 -6.34
CA ASN A 156 3.77 -21.07 -6.79
C ASN A 156 4.66 -21.53 -7.93
N GLU A 157 4.98 -20.67 -8.88
CA GLU A 157 5.92 -20.99 -9.98
C GLU A 157 7.32 -21.25 -9.44
N ALA A 158 7.81 -20.42 -8.50
CA ALA A 158 9.11 -20.61 -7.85
C ALA A 158 9.17 -21.90 -7.02
N LEU A 159 8.11 -22.24 -6.30
CA LEU A 159 7.99 -23.51 -5.56
C LEU A 159 8.00 -24.71 -6.49
N ASN A 160 7.32 -24.63 -7.63
CA ASN A 160 7.34 -25.68 -8.65
C ASN A 160 8.75 -25.84 -9.24
N ALA A 161 9.40 -24.74 -9.61
CA ALA A 161 10.80 -24.76 -10.10
C ALA A 161 11.76 -25.38 -9.07
N ASN A 162 11.62 -25.02 -7.79
CA ASN A 162 12.39 -25.59 -6.69
C ASN A 162 12.16 -27.11 -6.55
N SER A 163 10.91 -27.56 -6.69
CA SER A 163 10.57 -28.99 -6.66
C SER A 163 11.21 -29.74 -7.82
N ILE A 164 11.15 -29.20 -9.03
CA ILE A 164 11.76 -29.77 -10.24
C ILE A 164 13.29 -29.86 -10.08
N ALA A 165 13.93 -28.76 -9.63
CA ALA A 165 15.38 -28.72 -9.40
C ALA A 165 15.82 -29.78 -8.36
N LYS A 166 15.08 -29.89 -7.25
CA LYS A 166 15.32 -30.90 -6.22
C LYS A 166 15.18 -32.31 -6.76
N ASN A 167 14.14 -32.62 -7.52
CA ASN A 167 13.91 -33.94 -8.09
C ASN A 167 14.98 -34.29 -9.11
N ASN A 168 15.40 -33.36 -9.95
CA ASN A 168 16.50 -33.57 -10.91
C ASN A 168 17.81 -33.84 -10.19
N LEU A 169 18.13 -33.12 -9.13
CA LEU A 169 19.33 -33.34 -8.33
C LEU A 169 19.32 -34.73 -7.65
N ILE A 170 18.19 -35.14 -7.07
CA ILE A 170 18.01 -36.47 -6.49
C ILE A 170 18.24 -37.56 -7.55
N ARG A 171 17.70 -37.37 -8.77
CA ARG A 171 17.86 -38.29 -9.87
C ARG A 171 19.34 -38.44 -10.27
N ILE A 172 20.07 -37.35 -10.39
CA ILE A 172 21.49 -37.35 -10.72
C ILE A 172 22.30 -38.02 -9.62
N TYR A 173 22.01 -37.74 -8.36
CA TYR A 173 22.70 -38.42 -7.25
C TYR A 173 22.34 -39.89 -7.10
N SER A 174 21.19 -40.35 -7.59
CA SER A 174 20.80 -41.76 -7.58
C SER A 174 21.64 -42.62 -8.53
N GLU A 175 22.36 -42.03 -9.50
CA GLU A 175 23.32 -42.71 -10.34
C GLU A 175 24.55 -43.22 -9.57
N ASN A 176 24.73 -42.80 -8.33
CA ASN A 176 25.80 -43.22 -7.41
C ASN A 176 27.22 -43.05 -7.97
N ILE A 177 27.40 -42.08 -8.85
CA ILE A 177 28.73 -41.73 -9.40
C ILE A 177 29.59 -41.10 -8.32
N LEU A 178 28.99 -40.15 -7.53
CA LEU A 178 29.62 -39.58 -6.35
C LEU A 178 29.12 -40.25 -5.06
N PRO A 179 30.03 -40.67 -4.17
CA PRO A 179 29.67 -41.08 -2.83
C PRO A 179 28.89 -39.97 -2.06
N PRO A 180 28.00 -40.32 -1.12
CA PRO A 180 27.15 -39.35 -0.43
C PRO A 180 27.92 -38.19 0.23
N ALA A 181 29.11 -38.42 0.74
CA ALA A 181 29.95 -37.41 1.40
C ALA A 181 30.36 -36.25 0.46
N TYR A 182 30.37 -36.48 -0.86
CA TYR A 182 30.78 -35.48 -1.87
C TYR A 182 29.61 -34.90 -2.65
N ARG A 183 28.36 -35.18 -2.24
CA ARG A 183 27.15 -34.70 -2.89
C ARG A 183 26.78 -33.30 -2.40
N ASN A 184 27.58 -32.35 -2.78
CA ASN A 184 27.33 -30.93 -2.50
C ASN A 184 28.02 -30.06 -3.54
N PHE A 185 27.59 -28.80 -3.62
CA PHE A 185 28.08 -27.82 -4.60
C PHE A 185 29.59 -27.60 -4.51
N VAL A 186 30.13 -27.48 -3.28
CA VAL A 186 31.54 -27.20 -3.02
C VAL A 186 32.41 -28.36 -3.56
N ALA A 187 32.07 -29.60 -3.21
CA ALA A 187 32.80 -30.79 -3.70
C ALA A 187 32.75 -30.88 -5.21
N ALA A 188 31.59 -30.73 -5.82
CA ALA A 188 31.41 -30.77 -7.27
C ALA A 188 32.26 -29.72 -7.99
N THR A 189 32.25 -28.47 -7.50
CA THR A 189 33.02 -27.37 -8.09
C THR A 189 34.53 -27.61 -7.96
N THR A 190 35.00 -27.94 -6.76
CA THR A 190 36.44 -28.19 -6.51
C THR A 190 36.96 -29.35 -7.35
N MET A 191 36.23 -30.47 -7.39
CA MET A 191 36.59 -31.62 -8.20
C MET A 191 36.59 -31.34 -9.70
N TYR A 192 35.59 -30.55 -10.19
CA TYR A 192 35.51 -30.11 -11.57
C TYR A 192 36.76 -29.32 -11.97
N GLN A 193 37.14 -28.32 -11.15
CA GLN A 193 38.31 -27.47 -11.38
C GLN A 193 39.61 -28.30 -11.45
N TRP A 194 39.79 -29.24 -10.53
CA TRP A 194 41.00 -30.08 -10.55
C TRP A 194 41.10 -30.96 -11.81
N LEU A 195 39.98 -31.43 -12.34
CA LEU A 195 39.95 -32.13 -13.60
C LEU A 195 40.14 -31.18 -14.79
N GLU A 196 39.60 -29.97 -14.73
CA GLU A 196 39.72 -28.98 -15.80
C GLU A 196 41.18 -28.50 -15.95
N TYR A 197 41.82 -28.19 -14.84
CA TYR A 197 43.21 -27.73 -14.84
C TYR A 197 44.24 -28.87 -14.92
N GLY A 198 43.81 -30.10 -15.08
CA GLY A 198 44.73 -31.28 -15.19
C GLY A 198 45.45 -31.59 -13.89
N ILE A 199 45.00 -31.06 -12.74
CA ILE A 199 45.61 -31.31 -11.42
C ILE A 199 45.40 -32.80 -11.01
N CYS A 200 44.24 -33.37 -11.41
CA CYS A 200 43.95 -34.79 -11.24
C CYS A 200 43.82 -35.46 -12.62
N THR A 201 44.58 -36.52 -12.83
CA THR A 201 44.59 -37.32 -14.08
C THR A 201 43.89 -38.67 -13.91
N LYS A 202 43.39 -38.98 -12.72
CA LYS A 202 42.64 -40.20 -12.39
C LYS A 202 41.58 -39.92 -11.35
N ILE A 203 40.49 -40.67 -11.36
CA ILE A 203 39.32 -40.45 -10.49
C ILE A 203 39.48 -41.21 -9.17
N TYR A 204 39.87 -42.45 -9.23
CA TYR A 204 39.97 -43.38 -8.10
C TYR A 204 41.41 -43.74 -7.75
N GLY A 205 41.60 -44.21 -6.51
CA GLY A 205 42.88 -44.69 -5.99
C GLY A 205 43.75 -43.57 -5.44
N HIS A 206 44.93 -43.96 -4.96
CA HIS A 206 45.86 -43.03 -4.31
C HIS A 206 46.30 -41.91 -5.24
N GLY A 207 46.11 -40.64 -4.78
CA GLY A 207 46.34 -39.45 -5.58
C GLY A 207 45.28 -39.21 -6.65
N GLY A 208 44.17 -39.94 -6.66
CA GLY A 208 42.99 -39.68 -7.50
C GLY A 208 42.14 -38.55 -6.97
N LEU A 209 41.12 -38.18 -7.74
CA LEU A 209 40.24 -37.07 -7.46
C LEU A 209 39.60 -37.11 -6.06
N LEU A 210 39.06 -38.26 -5.67
CA LEU A 210 38.38 -38.42 -4.37
C LEU A 210 39.39 -38.45 -3.22
N ASP A 211 40.50 -39.20 -3.36
CA ASP A 211 41.57 -39.24 -2.36
C ASP A 211 42.19 -37.86 -2.11
N ARG A 212 42.38 -37.10 -3.17
CA ARG A 212 42.87 -35.72 -3.07
C ARG A 212 41.85 -34.80 -2.35
N TYR A 213 40.58 -34.89 -2.66
CA TYR A 213 39.54 -34.09 -2.01
C TYR A 213 39.52 -34.40 -0.49
N ASP A 214 39.56 -35.67 -0.10
CA ASP A 214 39.61 -36.06 1.32
C ASP A 214 40.85 -35.52 2.03
N ASN A 215 41.97 -35.55 1.37
CA ASN A 215 43.22 -35.05 1.93
C ASN A 215 43.22 -33.53 2.09
N GLU A 216 42.70 -32.82 1.10
CA GLU A 216 42.60 -31.34 1.18
C GLU A 216 41.52 -30.87 2.20
N LEU A 217 40.42 -31.61 2.36
CA LEU A 217 39.47 -31.42 3.46
C LEU A 217 40.14 -31.55 4.83
N LYS A 218 40.93 -32.63 5.04
CA LYS A 218 41.65 -32.86 6.30
C LYS A 218 42.67 -31.78 6.62
N TYR A 219 43.27 -31.17 5.61
CA TYR A 219 44.29 -30.13 5.80
C TYR A 219 43.76 -28.71 5.73
N GLY A 220 42.43 -28.51 5.61
CA GLY A 220 41.81 -27.17 5.60
C GLY A 220 42.18 -26.32 4.38
N LYS A 221 42.69 -26.92 3.29
CA LYS A 221 43.19 -26.22 2.09
C LYS A 221 42.11 -25.84 1.07
N ILE A 222 40.84 -26.17 1.34
CA ILE A 222 39.73 -25.90 0.40
C ILE A 222 39.35 -24.38 0.39
N ILE A 223 39.99 -23.56 1.22
CA ILE A 223 39.69 -22.12 1.35
C ILE A 223 39.82 -21.36 0.03
N GLY A 224 40.76 -21.73 -0.86
CA GLY A 224 40.93 -21.06 -2.16
C GLY A 224 39.81 -21.32 -3.17
N SER A 225 39.06 -22.42 -3.03
CA SER A 225 37.89 -22.71 -3.90
C SER A 225 36.64 -21.99 -3.44
N LEU A 226 36.60 -21.48 -2.23
CA LEU A 226 35.46 -20.72 -1.69
C LEU A 226 35.28 -19.37 -2.39
N ASP A 227 36.36 -18.71 -2.82
CA ASP A 227 36.30 -17.43 -3.50
C ASP A 227 35.61 -17.54 -4.87
N GLU A 228 35.89 -18.60 -5.65
CA GLU A 228 35.19 -18.82 -6.93
C GLU A 228 33.75 -19.26 -6.72
N ILE A 229 33.48 -20.03 -5.69
CA ILE A 229 32.12 -20.43 -5.29
C ILE A 229 31.33 -19.19 -4.87
N ASN A 230 31.92 -18.29 -4.06
CA ASN A 230 31.30 -17.04 -3.65
C ASN A 230 31.01 -16.15 -4.87
N SER A 231 31.97 -16.03 -5.81
CA SER A 231 31.75 -15.26 -7.04
C SER A 231 30.57 -15.79 -7.86
N LYS A 232 30.46 -17.12 -8.02
CA LYS A 232 29.31 -17.74 -8.74
C LYS A 232 27.99 -17.56 -7.99
N LEU A 233 28.01 -17.60 -6.66
CA LEU A 233 26.84 -17.32 -5.83
C LEU A 233 26.45 -15.84 -5.91
N ASP A 234 27.42 -14.93 -5.96
CA ASP A 234 27.19 -13.50 -6.16
C ASP A 234 26.57 -13.22 -7.52
N ASP A 235 27.00 -13.91 -8.61
CA ASP A 235 26.36 -13.82 -9.93
C ASP A 235 24.90 -14.30 -9.88
N VAL A 236 24.62 -15.38 -9.16
CA VAL A 236 23.25 -15.89 -8.96
C VAL A 236 22.41 -14.91 -8.17
N VAL A 237 22.97 -14.32 -7.10
CA VAL A 237 22.30 -13.29 -6.28
C VAL A 237 22.03 -12.04 -7.10
N SER A 238 23.00 -11.60 -7.93
CA SER A 238 22.85 -10.46 -8.83
C SER A 238 21.75 -10.68 -9.86
N ASN A 239 21.73 -11.85 -10.52
CA ASN A 239 20.69 -12.21 -11.49
C ASN A 239 19.30 -12.26 -10.85
N GLN A 240 19.20 -12.71 -9.61
CA GLN A 240 17.93 -12.72 -8.87
C GLN A 240 17.50 -11.33 -8.39
N SER A 241 18.47 -10.48 -8.04
CA SER A 241 18.18 -9.06 -7.77
C SER A 241 17.57 -8.41 -9.00
N MET A 242 18.11 -8.62 -10.19
CA MET A 242 17.54 -8.12 -11.46
C MET A 242 16.14 -8.66 -11.74
N LEU A 243 15.84 -9.91 -11.40
CA LEU A 243 14.49 -10.46 -11.54
C LEU A 243 13.51 -9.80 -10.57
N LEU A 244 13.91 -9.57 -9.32
CA LEU A 244 13.10 -8.84 -8.33
C LEU A 244 12.87 -7.39 -8.75
N ASP A 245 13.89 -6.72 -9.27
CA ASP A 245 13.77 -5.35 -9.79
C ASP A 245 12.76 -5.28 -10.95
N LYS A 246 12.77 -6.28 -11.85
CA LYS A 246 11.77 -6.38 -12.93
C LYS A 246 10.35 -6.61 -12.40
N ILE A 247 10.20 -7.45 -11.37
CA ILE A 247 8.92 -7.70 -10.71
C ILE A 247 8.43 -6.41 -10.03
N GLU A 248 9.32 -5.72 -9.33
CA GLU A 248 9.00 -4.44 -8.65
C GLU A 248 8.64 -3.35 -9.66
N TYR A 249 9.34 -3.26 -10.77
CA TYR A 249 9.02 -2.36 -11.89
C TYR A 249 7.64 -2.68 -12.50
N SER A 250 7.34 -3.97 -12.73
CA SER A 250 6.01 -4.40 -13.20
C SER A 250 4.90 -4.01 -12.23
N ASN A 251 5.14 -4.17 -10.93
CA ASN A 251 4.18 -3.77 -9.89
C ASN A 251 4.01 -2.24 -9.82
N GLN A 252 5.08 -1.45 -10.02
CA GLN A 252 4.98 0.02 -10.13
C GLN A 252 4.16 0.47 -11.35
N ILE A 253 4.28 -0.23 -12.49
CA ILE A 253 3.43 0.03 -13.67
C ILE A 253 1.97 -0.30 -13.34
N ALA A 254 1.70 -1.43 -12.70
CA ALA A 254 0.35 -1.81 -12.28
C ALA A 254 -0.24 -0.75 -11.33
N GLU A 255 0.55 -0.20 -10.40
CA GLU A 255 0.14 0.89 -9.50
C GLU A 255 -0.25 2.15 -10.28
N LYS A 256 0.60 2.61 -11.18
CA LYS A 256 0.32 3.79 -12.01
C LYS A 256 -0.93 3.59 -12.87
N THR A 257 -1.12 2.38 -13.41
CA THR A 257 -2.30 2.03 -14.19
C THR A 257 -3.55 2.08 -13.32
N TYR A 258 -3.51 1.51 -12.12
CA TYR A 258 -4.62 1.54 -11.18
C TYR A 258 -5.00 2.97 -10.76
N GLN A 259 -4.01 3.81 -10.43
CA GLN A 259 -4.23 5.24 -10.13
C GLN A 259 -4.84 5.99 -11.33
N SER A 260 -4.40 5.65 -12.56
CA SER A 260 -4.97 6.24 -13.78
C SER A 260 -6.43 5.83 -13.98
N VAL A 261 -6.77 4.57 -13.72
CA VAL A 261 -8.17 4.08 -13.79
C VAL A 261 -9.03 4.80 -12.77
N GLN A 262 -8.57 4.99 -11.52
CA GLN A 262 -9.31 5.75 -10.51
C GLN A 262 -9.53 7.21 -10.91
N ASN A 263 -8.52 7.86 -11.51
CA ASN A 263 -8.65 9.22 -12.01
C ASN A 263 -9.66 9.31 -13.15
N ILE A 264 -9.73 8.29 -14.02
CA ILE A 264 -10.74 8.18 -15.08
C ILE A 264 -12.13 8.00 -14.47
N GLU A 265 -12.27 7.17 -13.45
CA GLU A 265 -13.53 6.94 -12.74
C GLU A 265 -14.05 8.24 -12.09
N ALA A 266 -13.18 8.95 -11.36
CA ALA A 266 -13.52 10.25 -10.77
C ALA A 266 -13.87 11.32 -11.83
N SER A 267 -13.20 11.27 -12.99
CA SER A 267 -13.50 12.16 -14.11
C SER A 267 -14.84 11.82 -14.75
N ASN A 268 -15.16 10.55 -14.90
CA ASN A 268 -16.45 10.07 -15.41
C ASN A 268 -17.62 10.46 -14.50
N GLU A 269 -17.43 10.39 -13.16
CA GLU A 269 -18.44 10.89 -12.23
C GLU A 269 -18.71 12.41 -12.38
N LYS A 270 -17.64 13.19 -12.59
CA LYS A 270 -17.78 14.63 -12.87
C LYS A 270 -18.50 14.88 -14.20
N LEU A 271 -18.18 14.10 -15.23
CA LEU A 271 -18.84 14.19 -16.53
C LEU A 271 -20.33 13.85 -16.41
N LEU A 272 -20.71 12.81 -15.68
CA LEU A 272 -22.11 12.46 -15.42
C LEU A 272 -22.86 13.58 -14.73
N LYS A 273 -22.27 14.19 -13.69
CA LYS A 273 -22.87 15.35 -13.00
C LYS A 273 -23.04 16.56 -13.93
N ASN A 274 -22.03 16.84 -14.75
CA ASN A 274 -22.10 17.92 -15.73
C ASN A 274 -23.16 17.65 -16.81
N THR A 275 -23.27 16.42 -17.28
CA THR A 275 -24.29 16.01 -18.27
C THR A 275 -25.69 16.19 -17.70
N ALA A 276 -25.92 15.79 -16.44
CA ALA A 276 -27.20 16.01 -15.77
C ALA A 276 -27.54 17.51 -15.61
N ASN A 277 -26.53 18.34 -15.33
CA ASN A 277 -26.71 19.80 -15.26
C ASN A 277 -27.00 20.41 -16.65
N ILE A 278 -26.35 19.92 -17.71
CA ILE A 278 -26.61 20.35 -19.07
C ILE A 278 -28.05 19.96 -19.47
N GLU A 279 -28.50 18.75 -19.18
CA GLU A 279 -29.85 18.30 -19.43
C GLU A 279 -30.88 19.19 -18.72
N LYS A 280 -30.65 19.49 -17.44
CA LYS A 280 -31.51 20.41 -16.68
C LYS A 280 -31.57 21.80 -17.32
N ASN A 281 -30.43 22.36 -17.70
CA ASN A 281 -30.35 23.69 -18.32
C ASN A 281 -31.02 23.71 -19.70
N THR A 282 -30.84 22.63 -20.49
CA THR A 282 -31.52 22.47 -21.78
C THR A 282 -33.02 22.43 -21.63
N ASN A 283 -33.56 21.75 -20.62
CA ASN A 283 -34.99 21.73 -20.33
C ASN A 283 -35.51 23.12 -19.92
N ILE A 284 -34.76 23.89 -19.15
CA ILE A 284 -35.12 25.30 -18.78
C ILE A 284 -35.16 26.15 -20.05
N ILE A 285 -34.13 26.11 -20.88
CA ILE A 285 -34.09 26.86 -22.15
C ILE A 285 -35.26 26.52 -23.05
N ALA A 286 -35.60 25.21 -23.17
CA ALA A 286 -36.74 24.76 -23.95
C ALA A 286 -38.10 25.31 -23.41
N MET A 287 -38.23 25.41 -22.07
CA MET A 287 -39.45 26.02 -21.47
C MET A 287 -39.50 27.52 -21.73
N GLU A 288 -38.38 28.25 -21.58
CA GLU A 288 -38.29 29.69 -21.85
C GLU A 288 -38.58 29.97 -23.33
N THR A 289 -38.02 29.22 -24.23
CA THR A 289 -38.28 29.36 -25.69
C THR A 289 -39.74 29.18 -26.01
N ARG A 290 -40.41 28.15 -25.44
CA ARG A 290 -41.84 27.90 -25.61
C ARG A 290 -42.67 29.08 -25.04
N TYR A 291 -42.29 29.63 -23.89
CA TYR A 291 -42.92 30.78 -23.30
C TYR A 291 -42.81 32.03 -24.19
N GLN A 292 -41.59 32.35 -24.66
CA GLN A 292 -41.36 33.45 -25.57
C GLN A 292 -42.13 33.31 -26.89
N THR A 293 -42.18 32.11 -27.47
CA THR A 293 -42.98 31.84 -28.69
C THR A 293 -44.44 32.12 -28.43
N ARG A 294 -45.01 31.69 -27.28
CA ARG A 294 -46.41 31.98 -26.95
C ARG A 294 -46.69 33.47 -26.75
N MET A 295 -45.73 34.20 -26.10
CA MET A 295 -45.88 35.67 -25.93
C MET A 295 -45.78 36.39 -27.25
N GLN A 296 -44.94 35.97 -28.19
CA GLN A 296 -44.89 36.53 -29.55
C GLN A 296 -46.20 36.24 -30.31
N GLN A 297 -46.75 35.05 -30.21
CA GLN A 297 -48.04 34.72 -30.81
C GLN A 297 -49.14 35.57 -30.21
N TYR A 298 -49.17 35.74 -28.89
CA TYR A 298 -50.15 36.58 -28.21
C TYR A 298 -50.05 38.04 -28.64
N SER A 299 -48.86 38.61 -28.72
CA SER A 299 -48.61 39.96 -29.22
C SER A 299 -49.04 40.13 -30.69
N TYR A 300 -48.78 39.12 -31.54
CA TYR A 300 -49.23 39.15 -32.92
C TYR A 300 -50.76 39.17 -33.04
N TYR A 301 -51.47 38.37 -32.25
CA TYR A 301 -52.94 38.39 -32.22
C TYR A 301 -53.50 39.71 -31.67
N GLN A 302 -52.92 40.33 -30.65
CA GLN A 302 -53.30 41.63 -30.16
C GLN A 302 -53.17 42.72 -31.24
N ASN A 303 -52.09 42.72 -32.02
CA ASN A 303 -51.87 43.68 -33.09
C ASN A 303 -52.76 43.46 -34.32
N LEU A 304 -53.42 42.29 -34.46
CA LEU A 304 -54.37 41.99 -35.53
C LEU A 304 -55.80 42.46 -35.21
N TYR A 305 -56.14 42.64 -33.94
CA TYR A 305 -57.52 42.95 -33.49
C TYR A 305 -57.65 44.35 -32.84
N TYR A 306 -56.55 45.09 -32.75
CA TYR A 306 -56.52 46.49 -32.39
C TYR A 306 -55.80 47.32 -33.46
#